data_f4e6e64a3645b71b0ee6abda9ba20f36
#
_entry.id   f4e6e64a3645b71b0ee6abda9ba20f36
#
_cell.length_a   1.000
_cell.length_b   1.000
_cell.length_c   1.000
_cell.angle_alpha   90.00
_cell.angle_beta   90.00
_cell.angle_gamma   90.00
#
_symmetry.space_group_name_H-M   'P 1'
#
loop_
_entity.id
_entity.type
_entity.pdbx_description
1 polymer ?
#
loop_
_entity_poly.entity_id
_entity_poly.type
_entity_poly.pdbx_seq_one_letter_code
_entity_poly.pdbx_strand_id
1 'polypeptide(L)'
;MCAALVAELVRLRTAPDVDLWLHLRIGAELRSGTWFGRLPDPMAVLADRPYVPTQWLAERGMLAVHDAAGVLGLHVVRALLLVALVGLLHATARRWTGPLAAVVVATAGTVATSAGWGERPQLLGIVATALTLLLWTGTLHDTRPRWVLVPVAWLWAMVHGSWPVGVALGVLVLVGLALERPRRDVPWGRLAAVLVGTALAPALTPLGPGLLLEPFAVGVAARSTVNEWRAPSPGNPLLVLVVALTVVVVVRAVRARRLDPATLLLAAAGVVLAATSVRTIALGALLLVPALARSFPRAAPTVAPRRELLPAAVAALVLLVVPGVALGGPQAGPLPPTVDAALERLPDGTTTVVDAYASGWVLWTHPRVRVLRDLRAEVYSPATAAAYEDLTAARPGWPAYADAHDVRAVVIRAGEPLDRALAGTGGWARTAADGDWALWTRAG
;
A
#
# COMPACT_ATOMS: atom_id res chain seq x y z
N MET A 1 13.53 12.17 -11.27
CA MET A 1 14.41 11.64 -10.21
C MET A 1 14.65 12.67 -9.11
N CYS A 2 15.20 13.86 -9.37
CA CYS A 2 15.44 14.87 -8.33
C CYS A 2 14.17 15.28 -7.54
N ALA A 3 13.03 15.53 -8.20
CA ALA A 3 11.79 15.88 -7.52
C ALA A 3 11.25 14.76 -6.63
N ALA A 4 11.34 13.50 -7.07
CA ALA A 4 10.95 12.34 -6.28
C ALA A 4 11.91 12.14 -5.09
N LEU A 5 13.21 12.37 -5.28
CA LEU A 5 14.21 12.39 -4.20
C LEU A 5 13.92 13.50 -3.18
N VAL A 6 13.62 14.72 -3.64
CA VAL A 6 13.25 15.83 -2.75
C VAL A 6 11.98 15.55 -1.99
N ALA A 7 10.94 15.01 -2.66
CA ALA A 7 9.70 14.63 -2.02
C ALA A 7 9.92 13.53 -0.96
N GLU A 8 10.77 12.54 -1.27
CA GLU A 8 11.13 11.49 -0.32
C GLU A 8 11.97 12.01 0.84
N LEU A 9 12.91 12.92 0.60
CA LEU A 9 13.69 13.58 1.64
C LEU A 9 12.81 14.39 2.61
N VAL A 10 11.79 15.08 2.07
CA VAL A 10 10.78 15.77 2.89
C VAL A 10 9.99 14.78 3.71
N ARG A 11 9.63 13.67 3.13
CA ARG A 11 8.85 12.60 3.77
C ARG A 11 9.62 11.86 4.86
N LEU A 12 10.94 11.68 4.71
CA LEU A 12 11.82 11.14 5.75
C LEU A 12 11.90 12.02 7.01
N ARG A 13 11.52 13.29 6.90
CA ARG A 13 11.45 14.23 8.04
C ARG A 13 10.09 14.22 8.75
N THR A 14 9.06 13.61 8.15
CA THR A 14 7.73 13.51 8.74
C THR A 14 7.58 12.22 9.55
N ALA A 15 6.59 12.18 10.42
CA ALA A 15 6.25 10.98 11.18
C ALA A 15 6.06 9.77 10.25
N PRO A 16 6.36 8.55 10.72
CA PRO A 16 6.11 7.33 9.97
C PRO A 16 4.66 7.23 9.52
N ASP A 17 4.43 6.38 8.51
CA ASP A 17 3.08 6.06 8.08
C ASP A 17 2.25 5.53 9.26
N VAL A 18 1.02 6.01 9.40
CA VAL A 18 0.14 5.63 10.53
C VAL A 18 -0.12 4.13 10.60
N ASP A 19 -0.14 3.46 9.44
CA ASP A 19 -0.37 2.01 9.38
C ASP A 19 0.86 1.19 9.77
N LEU A 20 2.07 1.79 9.80
CA LEU A 20 3.30 1.11 10.17
C LEU A 20 3.15 0.36 11.50
N TRP A 21 2.65 1.05 12.50
CA TRP A 21 2.56 0.52 13.86
C TRP A 21 1.55 -0.64 13.96
N LEU A 22 0.45 -0.54 13.21
CA LEU A 22 -0.51 -1.64 13.09
C LEU A 22 0.13 -2.89 12.45
N HIS A 23 0.89 -2.73 11.36
CA HIS A 23 1.58 -3.84 10.71
C HIS A 23 2.65 -4.47 11.63
N LEU A 24 3.38 -3.66 12.42
CA LEU A 24 4.32 -4.17 13.42
C LEU A 24 3.60 -4.96 14.51
N ARG A 25 2.44 -4.46 14.98
CA ARG A 25 1.62 -5.17 15.97
C ARG A 25 1.11 -6.50 15.43
N ILE A 26 0.56 -6.55 14.22
CA ILE A 26 0.14 -7.80 13.57
C ILE A 26 1.32 -8.76 13.45
N GLY A 27 2.50 -8.28 13.02
CA GLY A 27 3.72 -9.07 12.94
C GLY A 27 4.13 -9.68 14.29
N ALA A 28 3.95 -8.94 15.41
CA ALA A 28 4.23 -9.40 16.77
C ALA A 28 3.21 -10.48 17.21
N GLU A 29 1.93 -10.31 16.93
CA GLU A 29 0.90 -11.31 17.20
C GLU A 29 1.18 -12.62 16.43
N LEU A 30 1.50 -12.50 15.14
CA LEU A 30 1.90 -13.66 14.32
C LEU A 30 3.16 -14.35 14.85
N ARG A 31 4.10 -13.61 15.43
CA ARG A 31 5.31 -14.17 16.05
C ARG A 31 5.00 -14.94 17.32
N SER A 32 4.06 -14.47 18.11
CA SER A 32 3.61 -15.15 19.34
C SER A 32 2.79 -16.41 19.09
N GLY A 33 2.47 -16.72 17.83
CA GLY A 33 1.68 -17.88 17.43
C GLY A 33 0.19 -17.58 17.20
N THR A 34 -0.23 -16.32 17.27
CA THR A 34 -1.59 -15.90 16.97
C THR A 34 -1.81 -15.87 15.47
N TRP A 35 -2.50 -16.87 14.92
CA TRP A 35 -2.84 -16.93 13.50
C TRP A 35 -4.22 -16.34 13.20
N PHE A 36 -4.73 -15.45 13.96
CA PHE A 36 -6.03 -14.81 13.71
C PHE A 36 -7.14 -15.80 13.23
N GLY A 37 -8.16 -15.32 12.54
CA GLY A 37 -9.22 -16.19 11.98
C GLY A 37 -10.23 -16.67 13.01
N ARG A 38 -10.19 -16.18 14.26
CA ARG A 38 -11.10 -16.52 15.36
C ARG A 38 -11.57 -15.27 16.09
N LEU A 39 -12.74 -15.34 16.69
CA LEU A 39 -13.25 -14.34 17.62
C LEU A 39 -13.21 -14.90 19.06
N PRO A 40 -13.02 -14.04 20.07
CA PRO A 40 -12.79 -12.59 19.97
C PRO A 40 -11.42 -12.26 19.35
N ASP A 41 -11.37 -11.12 18.64
CA ASP A 41 -10.12 -10.62 18.04
C ASP A 41 -9.14 -10.14 19.14
N PRO A 42 -7.83 -10.44 19.03
CA PRO A 42 -6.87 -10.08 20.08
C PRO A 42 -6.52 -8.58 20.10
N MET A 43 -6.86 -7.81 19.06
CA MET A 43 -6.41 -6.44 18.89
C MET A 43 -7.51 -5.40 19.07
N ALA A 44 -8.76 -5.71 18.67
CA ALA A 44 -9.86 -4.75 18.68
C ALA A 44 -11.14 -5.33 19.30
N VAL A 45 -11.75 -4.58 20.22
CA VAL A 45 -12.93 -5.04 20.98
C VAL A 45 -14.16 -5.22 20.08
N LEU A 46 -14.33 -4.32 19.10
CA LEU A 46 -15.50 -4.31 18.20
C LEU A 46 -15.36 -5.24 16.99
N ALA A 47 -14.23 -5.93 16.83
CA ALA A 47 -14.07 -6.84 15.70
C ALA A 47 -15.13 -7.96 15.77
N ASP A 48 -16.02 -7.98 14.80
CA ASP A 48 -17.14 -8.93 14.69
C ASP A 48 -16.97 -9.90 13.51
N ARG A 49 -15.84 -9.80 12.79
CA ARG A 49 -15.43 -10.69 11.70
C ARG A 49 -14.01 -11.20 11.94
N PRO A 50 -13.73 -12.46 11.61
CA PRO A 50 -12.39 -12.98 11.70
C PRO A 50 -11.42 -12.24 10.78
N TYR A 51 -10.24 -11.89 11.28
CA TYR A 51 -9.17 -11.31 10.46
C TYR A 51 -8.40 -12.41 9.71
N VAL A 52 -8.18 -12.20 8.41
CA VAL A 52 -7.32 -13.05 7.58
C VAL A 52 -6.02 -12.30 7.29
N PRO A 53 -4.87 -12.73 7.83
CA PRO A 53 -3.60 -12.00 7.71
C PRO A 53 -2.97 -12.20 6.32
N THR A 54 -3.59 -11.63 5.28
CA THR A 54 -3.17 -11.79 3.88
C THR A 54 -1.76 -11.28 3.59
N GLN A 55 -1.23 -10.41 4.45
CA GLN A 55 0.09 -9.77 4.32
C GLN A 55 1.10 -10.30 5.34
N TRP A 56 0.83 -11.47 5.91
CA TRP A 56 1.57 -12.04 7.04
C TRP A 56 3.09 -12.08 6.88
N LEU A 57 3.57 -12.37 5.66
CA LEU A 57 5.00 -12.45 5.37
C LEU A 57 5.67 -11.06 5.39
N ALA A 58 5.00 -10.05 4.83
CA ALA A 58 5.47 -8.68 4.88
C ALA A 58 5.50 -8.16 6.32
N GLU A 59 4.45 -8.39 7.10
CA GLU A 59 4.33 -7.95 8.50
C GLU A 59 5.38 -8.62 9.41
N ARG A 60 5.63 -9.91 9.22
CA ARG A 60 6.73 -10.62 9.89
C ARG A 60 8.10 -10.09 9.48
N GLY A 61 8.28 -9.79 8.18
CA GLY A 61 9.50 -9.18 7.66
C GLY A 61 9.74 -7.78 8.20
N MET A 62 8.70 -6.95 8.26
CA MET A 62 8.75 -5.60 8.83
C MET A 62 9.14 -5.65 10.31
N LEU A 63 8.53 -6.55 11.08
CA LEU A 63 8.89 -6.74 12.49
C LEU A 63 10.35 -7.16 12.64
N ALA A 64 10.84 -8.12 11.85
CA ALA A 64 12.23 -8.57 11.92
C ALA A 64 13.22 -7.44 11.60
N VAL A 65 12.92 -6.61 10.62
CA VAL A 65 13.73 -5.43 10.29
C VAL A 65 13.67 -4.39 11.42
N HIS A 66 12.48 -4.17 11.99
CA HIS A 66 12.32 -3.25 13.12
C HIS A 66 13.09 -3.73 14.35
N ASP A 67 13.03 -5.01 14.69
CA ASP A 67 13.78 -5.59 15.83
C ASP A 67 15.30 -5.46 15.64
N ALA A 68 15.77 -5.56 14.38
CA ALA A 68 17.19 -5.47 14.07
C ALA A 68 17.73 -4.04 13.98
N ALA A 69 16.95 -3.08 13.48
CA ALA A 69 17.42 -1.75 13.12
C ALA A 69 16.39 -0.63 13.35
N GLY A 70 15.32 -0.90 14.08
CA GLY A 70 14.27 0.08 14.38
C GLY A 70 13.57 0.60 13.13
N VAL A 71 12.95 1.77 13.26
CA VAL A 71 12.28 2.47 12.14
C VAL A 71 13.27 2.83 11.04
N LEU A 72 14.53 3.11 11.38
CA LEU A 72 15.57 3.38 10.39
C LEU A 72 15.75 2.21 9.41
N GLY A 73 15.74 0.97 9.91
CA GLY A 73 15.82 -0.23 9.08
C GLY A 73 14.68 -0.29 8.05
N LEU A 74 13.48 0.08 8.45
CA LEU A 74 12.30 0.13 7.58
C LEU A 74 12.44 1.23 6.51
N HIS A 75 12.99 2.40 6.86
CA HIS A 75 13.30 3.44 5.88
C HIS A 75 14.34 3.00 4.85
N VAL A 76 15.37 2.26 5.28
CA VAL A 76 16.37 1.69 4.36
C VAL A 76 15.70 0.68 3.42
N VAL A 77 14.86 -0.22 3.92
CA VAL A 77 14.11 -1.16 3.07
C VAL A 77 13.21 -0.42 2.08
N ARG A 78 12.49 0.62 2.53
CA ARG A 78 11.68 1.47 1.64
C ARG A 78 12.54 2.09 0.53
N ALA A 79 13.69 2.67 0.88
CA ALA A 79 14.61 3.26 -0.09
C ALA A 79 15.10 2.23 -1.13
N LEU A 80 15.46 1.03 -0.69
CA LEU A 80 15.86 -0.07 -1.58
C LEU A 80 14.72 -0.48 -2.52
N LEU A 81 13.48 -0.57 -2.03
CA LEU A 81 12.31 -0.88 -2.85
C LEU A 81 12.03 0.21 -3.88
N LEU A 82 12.20 1.50 -3.54
CA LEU A 82 12.07 2.61 -4.49
C LEU A 82 13.16 2.58 -5.56
N VAL A 83 14.40 2.27 -5.20
CA VAL A 83 15.50 2.08 -6.18
C VAL A 83 15.18 0.90 -7.11
N ALA A 84 14.68 -0.21 -6.56
CA ALA A 84 14.25 -1.35 -7.36
C ALA A 84 13.10 -0.98 -8.31
N LEU A 85 12.10 -0.22 -7.84
CA LEU A 85 10.99 0.27 -8.65
C LEU A 85 11.49 1.10 -9.84
N VAL A 86 12.34 2.10 -9.59
CA VAL A 86 12.93 2.93 -10.66
C VAL A 86 13.70 2.07 -11.66
N GLY A 87 14.51 1.11 -11.17
CA GLY A 87 15.26 0.18 -12.01
C GLY A 87 14.37 -0.69 -12.90
N LEU A 88 13.28 -1.23 -12.34
CA LEU A 88 12.32 -2.06 -13.08
C LEU A 88 11.57 -1.25 -14.15
N LEU A 89 11.12 -0.02 -13.82
CA LEU A 89 10.45 0.86 -14.77
C LEU A 89 11.39 1.32 -15.88
N HIS A 90 12.64 1.67 -15.51
CA HIS A 90 13.67 1.99 -16.48
C HIS A 90 13.94 0.81 -17.42
N ALA A 91 14.14 -0.40 -16.89
CA ALA A 91 14.36 -1.60 -17.68
C ALA A 91 13.16 -1.93 -18.59
N THR A 92 11.94 -1.69 -18.13
CA THR A 92 10.72 -1.83 -18.94
C THR A 92 10.72 -0.82 -20.09
N ALA A 93 10.95 0.46 -19.81
CA ALA A 93 10.97 1.53 -20.80
C ALA A 93 12.09 1.34 -21.85
N ARG A 94 13.28 0.89 -21.41
CA ARG A 94 14.46 0.65 -22.28
C ARG A 94 14.20 -0.36 -23.42
N ARG A 95 13.15 -1.15 -23.32
CA ARG A 95 12.78 -2.07 -24.42
C ARG A 95 12.28 -1.34 -25.67
N TRP A 96 11.80 -0.11 -25.51
CA TRP A 96 11.17 0.64 -26.61
C TRP A 96 11.81 1.99 -26.89
N THR A 97 12.60 2.53 -25.98
CA THR A 97 13.15 3.88 -26.14
C THR A 97 14.61 4.00 -25.68
N GLY A 98 15.24 5.12 -26.01
CA GLY A 98 16.61 5.44 -25.63
C GLY A 98 16.79 5.69 -24.11
N PRO A 99 18.03 5.72 -23.62
CA PRO A 99 18.30 5.80 -22.17
C PRO A 99 17.71 7.05 -21.54
N LEU A 100 17.83 8.21 -22.14
CA LEU A 100 17.31 9.47 -21.59
C LEU A 100 15.79 9.47 -21.50
N ALA A 101 15.10 9.04 -22.57
CA ALA A 101 13.65 8.93 -22.55
C ALA A 101 13.17 7.87 -21.56
N ALA A 102 13.91 6.74 -21.40
CA ALA A 102 13.61 5.75 -20.40
C ALA A 102 13.73 6.29 -18.96
N VAL A 103 14.70 7.17 -18.68
CA VAL A 103 14.80 7.88 -17.39
C VAL A 103 13.57 8.76 -17.16
N VAL A 104 13.15 9.54 -18.16
CA VAL A 104 11.95 10.39 -18.05
C VAL A 104 10.70 9.54 -17.75
N VAL A 105 10.51 8.46 -18.51
CA VAL A 105 9.37 7.54 -18.32
C VAL A 105 9.39 6.87 -16.95
N ALA A 106 10.56 6.37 -16.52
CA ALA A 106 10.71 5.74 -15.20
C ALA A 106 10.45 6.75 -14.07
N THR A 107 10.95 7.98 -14.20
CA THR A 107 10.70 9.04 -13.22
C THR A 107 9.22 9.38 -13.14
N ALA A 108 8.55 9.61 -14.27
CA ALA A 108 7.12 9.92 -14.29
C ALA A 108 6.28 8.77 -13.70
N GLY A 109 6.58 7.52 -14.07
CA GLY A 109 5.93 6.34 -13.50
C GLY A 109 6.15 6.22 -12.00
N THR A 110 7.39 6.44 -11.52
CA THR A 110 7.70 6.39 -10.09
C THR A 110 6.96 7.47 -9.33
N VAL A 111 6.98 8.75 -9.78
CA VAL A 111 6.27 9.86 -9.13
C VAL A 111 4.77 9.57 -9.04
N ALA A 112 4.18 9.00 -10.08
CA ALA A 112 2.76 8.66 -10.09
C ALA A 112 2.37 7.54 -9.08
N THR A 113 3.36 6.82 -8.51
CA THR A 113 3.13 5.82 -7.45
C THR A 113 3.32 6.38 -6.04
N SER A 114 3.60 7.69 -5.88
CA SER A 114 4.08 8.26 -4.60
C SER A 114 3.10 8.13 -3.43
N ALA A 115 1.79 8.02 -3.67
CA ALA A 115 0.82 7.74 -2.61
C ALA A 115 1.05 6.39 -1.90
N GLY A 116 1.75 5.45 -2.55
CA GLY A 116 2.03 4.12 -1.99
C GLY A 116 3.45 3.95 -1.45
N TRP A 117 4.19 5.02 -1.16
CA TRP A 117 5.58 4.94 -0.70
C TRP A 117 5.75 4.87 0.83
N GLY A 118 4.66 4.71 1.60
CA GLY A 118 4.71 4.50 3.05
C GLY A 118 5.46 3.22 3.44
N GLU A 119 5.80 3.10 4.71
CA GLU A 119 6.33 1.89 5.32
C GLU A 119 5.20 0.87 5.50
N ARG A 120 4.62 0.46 4.38
CA ARG A 120 3.49 -0.48 4.30
C ARG A 120 3.80 -1.62 3.33
N PRO A 121 3.16 -2.77 3.49
CA PRO A 121 3.21 -3.86 2.49
C PRO A 121 2.80 -3.44 1.07
N GLN A 122 2.05 -2.35 0.92
CA GLN A 122 1.62 -1.80 -0.38
C GLN A 122 2.79 -1.52 -1.33
N LEU A 123 3.93 -1.01 -0.84
CA LEU A 123 5.09 -0.73 -1.68
C LEU A 123 5.67 -2.01 -2.29
N LEU A 124 5.66 -3.14 -1.54
CA LEU A 124 6.03 -4.44 -2.08
C LEU A 124 5.10 -4.86 -3.23
N GLY A 125 3.80 -4.61 -3.10
CA GLY A 125 2.82 -4.86 -4.17
C GLY A 125 3.07 -4.00 -5.43
N ILE A 126 3.46 -2.74 -5.27
CA ILE A 126 3.83 -1.83 -6.37
C ILE A 126 5.08 -2.36 -7.09
N VAL A 127 6.11 -2.75 -6.34
CA VAL A 127 7.36 -3.32 -6.91
C VAL A 127 7.08 -4.65 -7.61
N ALA A 128 6.26 -5.52 -7.01
CA ALA A 128 5.85 -6.79 -7.63
C ALA A 128 5.06 -6.56 -8.94
N THR A 129 4.19 -5.53 -8.98
CA THR A 129 3.50 -5.13 -10.21
C THR A 129 4.50 -4.70 -11.29
N ALA A 130 5.48 -3.86 -10.95
CA ALA A 130 6.51 -3.41 -11.88
C ALA A 130 7.39 -4.57 -12.39
N LEU A 131 7.77 -5.51 -11.51
CA LEU A 131 8.50 -6.72 -11.90
C LEU A 131 7.67 -7.60 -12.86
N THR A 132 6.41 -7.83 -12.52
CA THR A 132 5.50 -8.62 -13.35
C THR A 132 5.25 -7.96 -14.71
N LEU A 133 5.09 -6.62 -14.73
CA LEU A 133 5.00 -5.84 -15.96
C LEU A 133 6.27 -6.00 -16.82
N LEU A 134 7.45 -5.91 -16.21
CA LEU A 134 8.73 -6.16 -16.91
C LEU A 134 8.77 -7.56 -17.50
N LEU A 135 8.36 -8.58 -16.77
CA LEU A 135 8.39 -9.97 -17.24
C LEU A 135 7.40 -10.20 -18.38
N TRP A 136 6.14 -9.79 -18.25
CA TRP A 136 5.12 -9.96 -19.28
C TRP A 136 5.41 -9.15 -20.55
N THR A 137 5.91 -7.91 -20.42
CA THR A 137 6.31 -7.10 -21.58
C THR A 137 7.53 -7.71 -22.30
N GLY A 138 8.37 -8.48 -21.60
CA GLY A 138 9.38 -9.29 -22.24
C GLY A 138 8.78 -10.40 -23.10
N THR A 139 7.69 -11.05 -22.67
CA THR A 139 6.96 -12.04 -23.46
C THR A 139 6.37 -11.44 -24.75
N LEU A 140 5.91 -10.17 -24.73
CA LEU A 140 5.52 -9.47 -25.95
C LEU A 140 6.66 -9.32 -26.95
N HIS A 141 7.90 -9.26 -26.48
CA HIS A 141 9.06 -9.04 -27.32
C HIS A 141 9.58 -10.33 -27.97
N ASP A 142 9.67 -11.44 -27.22
CA ASP A 142 10.33 -12.67 -27.63
C ASP A 142 9.45 -13.92 -27.59
N THR A 143 8.19 -13.81 -27.19
CA THR A 143 7.19 -14.90 -27.03
C THR A 143 7.63 -16.02 -26.07
N ARG A 144 8.69 -15.82 -25.27
CA ARG A 144 9.18 -16.84 -24.36
C ARG A 144 8.35 -16.92 -23.09
N PRO A 145 7.97 -18.11 -22.60
CA PRO A 145 7.30 -18.28 -21.33
C PRO A 145 8.25 -17.96 -20.16
N ARG A 146 7.77 -17.19 -19.22
CA ARG A 146 8.54 -16.76 -18.04
C ARG A 146 7.99 -17.44 -16.79
N TRP A 147 8.48 -18.67 -16.54
CA TRP A 147 8.04 -19.49 -15.41
C TRP A 147 8.29 -18.84 -14.03
N VAL A 148 9.23 -17.89 -13.96
CA VAL A 148 9.49 -17.11 -12.73
C VAL A 148 8.28 -16.32 -12.25
N LEU A 149 7.29 -16.06 -13.12
CA LEU A 149 6.03 -15.41 -12.75
C LEU A 149 5.24 -16.23 -11.71
N VAL A 150 5.34 -17.55 -11.73
CA VAL A 150 4.63 -18.42 -10.79
C VAL A 150 5.13 -18.23 -9.35
N PRO A 151 6.44 -18.42 -9.04
CA PRO A 151 6.94 -18.15 -7.69
C PRO A 151 6.83 -16.66 -7.30
N VAL A 152 6.91 -15.72 -8.25
CA VAL A 152 6.66 -14.28 -7.96
C VAL A 152 5.23 -14.08 -7.49
N ALA A 153 4.21 -14.67 -8.14
CA ALA A 153 2.83 -14.56 -7.72
C ALA A 153 2.57 -15.23 -6.36
N TRP A 154 3.18 -16.39 -6.12
CA TRP A 154 3.11 -17.09 -4.83
C TRP A 154 3.66 -16.23 -3.69
N LEU A 155 4.85 -15.64 -3.86
CA LEU A 155 5.45 -14.75 -2.87
C LEU A 155 4.64 -13.45 -2.71
N TRP A 156 4.19 -12.86 -3.83
CA TRP A 156 3.40 -11.63 -3.82
C TRP A 156 2.10 -11.78 -3.02
N ALA A 157 1.41 -12.91 -3.16
CA ALA A 157 0.17 -13.19 -2.45
C ALA A 157 0.34 -13.22 -0.92
N MET A 158 1.54 -13.50 -0.41
CA MET A 158 1.85 -13.48 1.03
C MET A 158 2.31 -12.11 1.54
N VAL A 159 2.65 -11.18 0.63
CA VAL A 159 3.13 -9.85 1.03
C VAL A 159 2.13 -8.74 0.76
N HIS A 160 1.21 -8.89 -0.21
CA HIS A 160 0.19 -7.87 -0.48
C HIS A 160 -0.97 -8.39 -1.34
N GLY A 161 -2.20 -7.99 -1.00
CA GLY A 161 -3.43 -8.39 -1.69
C GLY A 161 -3.59 -7.91 -3.14
N SER A 162 -2.64 -7.17 -3.72
CA SER A 162 -2.71 -6.73 -5.14
C SER A 162 -2.23 -7.77 -6.15
N TRP A 163 -1.87 -8.98 -5.76
CA TRP A 163 -1.41 -10.04 -6.65
C TRP A 163 -2.34 -10.35 -7.85
N PRO A 164 -3.71 -10.17 -7.78
CA PRO A 164 -4.57 -10.40 -8.94
C PRO A 164 -4.24 -9.49 -10.14
N VAL A 165 -3.64 -8.32 -9.89
CA VAL A 165 -3.16 -7.42 -10.95
C VAL A 165 -2.11 -8.11 -11.82
N GLY A 166 -1.24 -8.95 -11.23
CA GLY A 166 -0.25 -9.74 -11.97
C GLY A 166 -0.88 -10.75 -12.93
N VAL A 167 -1.98 -11.37 -12.54
CA VAL A 167 -2.79 -12.27 -13.41
C VAL A 167 -3.46 -11.46 -14.53
N ALA A 168 -4.08 -10.34 -14.18
CA ALA A 168 -4.72 -9.45 -15.17
C ALA A 168 -3.72 -8.93 -16.21
N LEU A 169 -2.49 -8.56 -15.81
CA LEU A 169 -1.41 -8.21 -16.73
C LEU A 169 -1.11 -9.34 -17.71
N GLY A 170 -1.03 -10.59 -17.23
CA GLY A 170 -0.83 -11.74 -18.07
C GLY A 170 -1.96 -11.93 -19.10
N VAL A 171 -3.22 -11.82 -18.67
CA VAL A 171 -4.39 -11.89 -19.56
C VAL A 171 -4.31 -10.82 -20.64
N LEU A 172 -4.09 -9.54 -20.27
CA LEU A 172 -4.03 -8.43 -21.21
C LEU A 172 -2.91 -8.60 -22.22
N VAL A 173 -1.75 -9.08 -21.79
CA VAL A 173 -0.61 -9.35 -22.66
C VAL A 173 -0.91 -10.49 -23.64
N LEU A 174 -1.48 -11.61 -23.18
CA LEU A 174 -1.80 -12.75 -24.03
C LEU A 174 -2.93 -12.43 -25.00
N VAL A 175 -3.96 -11.72 -24.59
CA VAL A 175 -5.04 -11.23 -25.47
C VAL A 175 -4.46 -10.29 -26.53
N GLY A 176 -3.63 -9.33 -26.12
CA GLY A 176 -3.00 -8.42 -27.07
C GLY A 176 -2.08 -9.15 -28.07
N LEU A 177 -1.35 -10.16 -27.63
CA LEU A 177 -0.52 -11.00 -28.50
C LEU A 177 -1.37 -11.81 -29.50
N ALA A 178 -2.54 -12.28 -29.07
CA ALA A 178 -3.47 -13.00 -29.94
C ALA A 178 -4.15 -12.10 -30.99
N LEU A 179 -4.37 -10.82 -30.66
CA LEU A 179 -4.91 -9.82 -31.59
C LEU A 179 -3.89 -9.32 -32.62
N GLU A 180 -2.59 -9.46 -32.32
CA GLU A 180 -1.55 -9.31 -33.34
C GLU A 180 -1.67 -10.48 -34.32
N ARG A 181 -1.40 -10.22 -35.63
CA ARG A 181 -1.51 -11.23 -36.68
C ARG A 181 -0.91 -12.56 -36.23
N PRO A 182 -1.60 -13.71 -36.47
CA PRO A 182 -1.22 -14.98 -35.90
C PRO A 182 0.22 -15.34 -36.24
N ARG A 183 1.07 -15.35 -35.25
CA ARG A 183 2.44 -15.87 -35.33
C ARG A 183 2.34 -17.37 -35.13
N ARG A 184 2.66 -18.17 -36.17
CA ARG A 184 2.58 -19.64 -36.15
C ARG A 184 3.43 -20.29 -35.07
N ASP A 185 4.42 -19.56 -34.54
CA ASP A 185 5.41 -20.09 -33.57
C ASP A 185 5.23 -19.60 -32.13
N VAL A 186 4.06 -19.09 -31.77
CA VAL A 186 3.82 -18.70 -30.37
C VAL A 186 3.48 -19.93 -29.54
N PRO A 187 4.22 -20.20 -28.43
CA PRO A 187 4.01 -21.42 -27.62
C PRO A 187 2.81 -21.23 -26.66
N TRP A 188 1.59 -21.11 -27.21
CA TRP A 188 0.36 -20.79 -26.49
C TRP A 188 0.12 -21.68 -25.27
N GLY A 189 0.32 -23.00 -25.41
CA GLY A 189 0.12 -23.93 -24.29
C GLY A 189 1.03 -23.62 -23.11
N ARG A 190 2.31 -23.27 -23.36
CA ARG A 190 3.25 -22.90 -22.28
C ARG A 190 2.93 -21.54 -21.68
N LEU A 191 2.51 -20.58 -22.49
CA LEU A 191 2.12 -19.25 -22.01
C LEU A 191 0.84 -19.33 -21.18
N ALA A 192 -0.14 -20.11 -21.61
CA ALA A 192 -1.36 -20.39 -20.83
C ALA A 192 -1.02 -21.12 -19.51
N ALA A 193 -0.12 -22.09 -19.54
CA ALA A 193 0.32 -22.79 -18.34
C ALA A 193 1.02 -21.85 -17.32
N VAL A 194 1.84 -20.89 -17.78
CA VAL A 194 2.42 -19.84 -16.92
C VAL A 194 1.32 -18.98 -16.32
N LEU A 195 0.33 -18.53 -17.12
CA LEU A 195 -0.77 -17.71 -16.61
C LEU A 195 -1.61 -18.47 -15.56
N VAL A 196 -1.98 -19.71 -15.86
CA VAL A 196 -2.75 -20.56 -14.93
C VAL A 196 -1.92 -20.83 -13.66
N GLY A 197 -0.64 -21.15 -13.79
CA GLY A 197 0.26 -21.32 -12.65
C GLY A 197 0.37 -20.06 -11.79
N THR A 198 0.45 -18.87 -12.41
CA THR A 198 0.46 -17.57 -11.74
C THR A 198 -0.85 -17.31 -10.99
N ALA A 199 -1.99 -17.68 -11.57
CA ALA A 199 -3.31 -17.51 -10.97
C ALA A 199 -3.56 -18.48 -9.78
N LEU A 200 -3.03 -19.72 -9.86
CA LEU A 200 -3.25 -20.76 -8.86
C LEU A 200 -2.20 -20.77 -7.75
N ALA A 201 -1.01 -20.21 -7.99
CA ALA A 201 0.08 -20.20 -7.00
C ALA A 201 -0.33 -19.65 -5.61
N PRO A 202 -1.16 -18.59 -5.51
CA PRO A 202 -1.65 -18.10 -4.21
C PRO A 202 -2.42 -19.13 -3.37
N ALA A 203 -3.08 -20.10 -4.00
CA ALA A 203 -3.78 -21.17 -3.29
C ALA A 203 -2.83 -22.15 -2.55
N LEU A 204 -1.55 -22.14 -2.90
CA LEU A 204 -0.50 -22.97 -2.28
C LEU A 204 0.22 -22.26 -1.13
N THR A 205 -0.27 -21.11 -0.69
CA THR A 205 0.22 -20.42 0.50
C THR A 205 -0.34 -21.06 1.78
N PRO A 206 0.21 -20.76 2.97
CA PRO A 206 -0.33 -21.25 4.23
C PRO A 206 -1.81 -20.91 4.50
N LEU A 207 -2.33 -19.85 3.84
CA LEU A 207 -3.74 -19.46 3.93
C LEU A 207 -4.66 -20.30 3.03
N GLY A 208 -4.08 -21.11 2.15
CA GLY A 208 -4.81 -22.02 1.29
C GLY A 208 -5.66 -21.35 0.20
N PRO A 209 -6.60 -22.10 -0.42
CA PRO A 209 -7.39 -21.63 -1.56
C PRO A 209 -8.29 -20.42 -1.26
N GLY A 210 -8.65 -20.19 -0.01
CA GLY A 210 -9.43 -19.01 0.42
C GLY A 210 -8.77 -17.69 0.02
N LEU A 211 -7.43 -17.65 -0.02
CA LEU A 211 -6.67 -16.45 -0.42
C LEU A 211 -6.99 -15.96 -1.84
N LEU A 212 -7.51 -16.83 -2.71
CA LEU A 212 -7.91 -16.43 -4.07
C LEU A 212 -9.06 -15.40 -4.07
N LEU A 213 -9.92 -15.41 -3.04
CA LEU A 213 -11.09 -14.53 -2.92
C LEU A 213 -10.87 -13.35 -1.97
N GLU A 214 -9.95 -13.46 -1.02
CA GLU A 214 -9.71 -12.46 0.03
C GLU A 214 -9.43 -11.04 -0.51
N PRO A 215 -8.62 -10.79 -1.55
CA PRO A 215 -8.40 -9.44 -2.06
C PRO A 215 -9.68 -8.74 -2.52
N PHE A 216 -10.65 -9.50 -3.00
CA PHE A 216 -11.94 -8.98 -3.46
C PHE A 216 -12.87 -8.72 -2.26
N ALA A 217 -12.87 -9.59 -1.26
CA ALA A 217 -13.63 -9.42 -0.02
C ALA A 217 -13.16 -8.16 0.75
N VAL A 218 -11.85 -8.00 0.93
CA VAL A 218 -11.25 -6.79 1.53
C VAL A 218 -11.61 -5.54 0.73
N GLY A 219 -11.53 -5.60 -0.61
CA GLY A 219 -11.88 -4.48 -1.47
C GLY A 219 -13.34 -4.04 -1.34
N VAL A 220 -14.27 -4.97 -1.16
CA VAL A 220 -15.69 -4.66 -0.93
C VAL A 220 -15.89 -4.04 0.45
N ALA A 221 -15.30 -4.60 1.51
CA ALA A 221 -15.42 -4.10 2.88
C ALA A 221 -14.84 -2.68 3.04
N ALA A 222 -13.67 -2.43 2.45
CA ALA A 222 -12.95 -1.18 2.60
C ALA A 222 -13.58 0.01 1.85
N ARG A 223 -14.35 -0.23 0.78
CA ARG A 223 -14.95 0.86 -0.06
C ARG A 223 -15.86 1.80 0.72
N SER A 224 -16.58 1.31 1.71
CA SER A 224 -17.52 2.10 2.50
C SER A 224 -16.85 2.87 3.64
N THR A 225 -15.72 2.37 4.16
CA THR A 225 -15.11 2.84 5.41
C THR A 225 -13.76 3.54 5.23
N VAL A 226 -13.03 3.24 4.15
CA VAL A 226 -11.67 3.76 3.94
C VAL A 226 -11.63 4.72 2.74
N ASN A 227 -11.24 5.97 2.97
CA ASN A 227 -11.21 7.01 1.94
C ASN A 227 -10.34 6.67 0.72
N GLU A 228 -9.22 5.96 0.92
CA GLU A 228 -8.32 5.56 -0.16
C GLU A 228 -8.96 4.59 -1.19
N TRP A 229 -10.05 3.89 -0.80
CA TRP A 229 -10.80 3.00 -1.68
C TRP A 229 -11.92 3.70 -2.45
N ARG A 230 -12.19 4.97 -2.17
CA ARG A 230 -13.13 5.78 -2.94
C ARG A 230 -12.51 6.25 -4.25
N ALA A 231 -13.35 6.55 -5.22
CA ALA A 231 -12.91 7.16 -6.47
C ALA A 231 -12.15 8.46 -6.18
N PRO A 232 -11.02 8.71 -6.86
CA PRO A 232 -10.26 9.93 -6.66
C PRO A 232 -11.06 11.14 -7.14
N SER A 233 -10.92 12.26 -6.42
CA SER A 233 -11.49 13.54 -6.88
C SER A 233 -10.80 13.99 -8.18
N PRO A 234 -11.48 14.71 -9.07
CA PRO A 234 -10.87 15.23 -10.31
C PRO A 234 -9.63 16.10 -10.08
N GLY A 235 -9.53 16.76 -8.92
CA GLY A 235 -8.38 17.57 -8.52
C GLY A 235 -7.25 16.79 -7.85
N ASN A 236 -7.35 15.46 -7.70
CA ASN A 236 -6.27 14.66 -7.14
C ASN A 236 -4.99 14.79 -8.00
N PRO A 237 -3.85 15.25 -7.47
CA PRO A 237 -2.68 15.57 -8.28
C PRO A 237 -2.07 14.36 -8.99
N LEU A 238 -2.17 13.16 -8.42
CA LEU A 238 -1.69 11.94 -9.05
C LEU A 238 -2.63 11.47 -10.17
N LEU A 239 -3.94 11.63 -10.00
CA LEU A 239 -4.89 11.38 -11.10
C LEU A 239 -4.65 12.37 -12.24
N VAL A 240 -4.48 13.66 -11.94
CA VAL A 240 -4.16 14.69 -12.96
C VAL A 240 -2.87 14.32 -13.70
N LEU A 241 -1.83 13.86 -13.00
CA LEU A 241 -0.60 13.36 -13.62
C LEU A 241 -0.87 12.18 -14.55
N VAL A 242 -1.63 11.16 -14.10
CA VAL A 242 -1.98 9.99 -14.94
C VAL A 242 -2.77 10.41 -16.19
N VAL A 243 -3.72 11.33 -16.05
CA VAL A 243 -4.47 11.89 -17.18
C VAL A 243 -3.54 12.61 -18.16
N ALA A 244 -2.61 13.46 -17.66
CA ALA A 244 -1.64 14.14 -18.51
C ALA A 244 -0.73 13.15 -19.26
N LEU A 245 -0.24 12.11 -18.60
CA LEU A 245 0.54 11.04 -19.24
C LEU A 245 -0.29 10.29 -20.30
N THR A 246 -1.57 10.04 -20.01
CA THR A 246 -2.50 9.40 -20.97
C THR A 246 -2.71 10.28 -22.19
N VAL A 247 -2.90 11.59 -22.02
CA VAL A 247 -3.02 12.54 -23.15
C VAL A 247 -1.76 12.50 -24.02
N VAL A 248 -0.56 12.50 -23.40
CA VAL A 248 0.71 12.35 -24.14
C VAL A 248 0.71 11.05 -24.95
N VAL A 249 0.32 9.92 -24.36
CA VAL A 249 0.23 8.63 -25.06
C VAL A 249 -0.73 8.71 -26.23
N VAL A 250 -1.94 9.23 -26.04
CA VAL A 250 -2.98 9.33 -27.08
C VAL A 250 -2.52 10.21 -28.24
N VAL A 251 -2.02 11.44 -27.95
CA VAL A 251 -1.54 12.39 -28.97
C VAL A 251 -0.42 11.76 -29.80
N ARG A 252 0.53 11.08 -29.14
CA ARG A 252 1.64 10.42 -29.83
C ARG A 252 1.18 9.18 -30.61
N ALA A 253 0.24 8.40 -30.09
CA ALA A 253 -0.32 7.25 -30.77
C ALA A 253 -1.06 7.63 -32.06
N VAL A 254 -1.88 8.68 -32.00
CA VAL A 254 -2.62 9.21 -33.16
C VAL A 254 -1.65 9.70 -34.24
N ARG A 255 -0.59 10.41 -33.84
CA ARG A 255 0.41 10.94 -34.79
C ARG A 255 1.28 9.84 -35.41
N ALA A 256 1.66 8.83 -34.62
CA ALA A 256 2.63 7.83 -35.04
C ALA A 256 2.00 6.52 -35.56
N ARG A 257 0.68 6.28 -35.34
CA ARG A 257 -0.09 5.05 -35.66
C ARG A 257 0.62 3.74 -35.25
N ARG A 258 1.24 3.70 -34.06
CA ARG A 258 2.23 2.66 -33.70
C ARG A 258 2.03 1.99 -32.32
N LEU A 259 0.81 1.90 -31.80
CA LEU A 259 0.57 1.09 -30.61
C LEU A 259 0.03 -0.28 -31.02
N ASP A 260 0.68 -1.35 -30.52
CA ASP A 260 0.17 -2.71 -30.62
C ASP A 260 -1.02 -2.93 -29.67
N PRO A 261 -1.87 -3.95 -29.94
CA PRO A 261 -3.05 -4.22 -29.13
C PRO A 261 -2.74 -4.44 -27.64
N ALA A 262 -1.63 -5.14 -27.31
CA ALA A 262 -1.28 -5.40 -25.93
C ALA A 262 -0.96 -4.10 -25.16
N THR A 263 -0.18 -3.20 -25.79
CA THR A 263 0.14 -1.89 -25.20
C THR A 263 -1.10 -1.03 -25.01
N LEU A 264 -2.05 -1.07 -25.98
CA LEU A 264 -3.32 -0.36 -25.86
C LEU A 264 -4.18 -0.92 -24.71
N LEU A 265 -4.28 -2.25 -24.60
CA LEU A 265 -5.03 -2.91 -23.52
C LEU A 265 -4.45 -2.58 -22.15
N LEU A 266 -3.12 -2.62 -22.02
CA LEU A 266 -2.44 -2.23 -20.77
C LEU A 266 -2.72 -0.76 -20.42
N ALA A 267 -2.63 0.15 -21.39
CA ALA A 267 -2.89 1.56 -21.17
C ALA A 267 -4.35 1.82 -20.77
N ALA A 268 -5.31 1.20 -21.46
CA ALA A 268 -6.72 1.29 -21.13
C ALA A 268 -7.02 0.76 -19.71
N ALA A 269 -6.50 -0.41 -19.37
CA ALA A 269 -6.62 -0.96 -18.02
C ALA A 269 -5.97 -0.06 -16.97
N GLY A 270 -4.84 0.57 -17.31
CA GLY A 270 -4.17 1.54 -16.43
C GLY A 270 -5.04 2.75 -16.12
N VAL A 271 -5.71 3.33 -17.12
CA VAL A 271 -6.66 4.43 -16.94
C VAL A 271 -7.85 4.02 -16.08
N VAL A 272 -8.43 2.84 -16.36
CA VAL A 272 -9.57 2.31 -15.58
C VAL A 272 -9.15 2.12 -14.11
N LEU A 273 -8.02 1.48 -13.83
CA LEU A 273 -7.52 1.31 -12.46
C LEU A 273 -7.30 2.66 -11.76
N ALA A 274 -6.68 3.63 -12.45
CA ALA A 274 -6.42 4.94 -11.86
C ALA A 274 -7.72 5.71 -11.53
N ALA A 275 -8.81 5.47 -12.27
CA ALA A 275 -10.11 6.08 -12.03
C ALA A 275 -10.94 5.36 -10.94
N THR A 276 -10.60 4.10 -10.60
CA THR A 276 -11.40 3.26 -9.70
C THR A 276 -11.26 3.68 -8.23
N SER A 277 -10.04 3.96 -7.76
CA SER A 277 -9.79 4.40 -6.38
C SER A 277 -8.45 5.13 -6.26
N VAL A 278 -8.31 5.95 -5.21
CA VAL A 278 -7.04 6.62 -4.91
C VAL A 278 -5.91 5.60 -4.77
N ARG A 279 -6.18 4.46 -4.13
CA ARG A 279 -5.21 3.38 -3.89
C ARG A 279 -4.72 2.71 -5.17
N THR A 280 -5.55 2.64 -6.22
CA THR A 280 -5.21 1.98 -7.48
C THR A 280 -4.56 2.92 -8.52
N ILE A 281 -4.46 4.23 -8.24
CA ILE A 281 -3.76 5.19 -9.13
C ILE A 281 -2.33 4.72 -9.41
N ALA A 282 -1.61 4.28 -8.37
CA ALA A 282 -0.25 3.78 -8.49
C ALA A 282 -0.13 2.61 -9.48
N LEU A 283 -1.02 1.63 -9.35
CA LEU A 283 -1.05 0.46 -10.23
C LEU A 283 -1.42 0.85 -11.66
N GLY A 284 -2.40 1.74 -11.83
CA GLY A 284 -2.80 2.28 -13.13
C GLY A 284 -1.65 3.00 -13.83
N ALA A 285 -0.90 3.82 -13.11
CA ALA A 285 0.27 4.53 -13.64
C ALA A 285 1.35 3.58 -14.17
N LEU A 286 1.60 2.45 -13.47
CA LEU A 286 2.57 1.45 -13.94
C LEU A 286 2.17 0.83 -15.27
N LEU A 287 0.88 0.57 -15.48
CA LEU A 287 0.38 -0.02 -16.73
C LEU A 287 0.50 0.94 -17.93
N LEU A 288 0.62 2.25 -17.71
CA LEU A 288 0.88 3.24 -18.77
C LEU A 288 2.33 3.26 -19.24
N VAL A 289 3.28 2.76 -18.44
CA VAL A 289 4.72 2.85 -18.73
C VAL A 289 5.10 2.29 -20.11
N PRO A 290 4.61 1.11 -20.58
CA PRO A 290 4.91 0.61 -21.92
C PRO A 290 4.44 1.54 -23.04
N ALA A 291 3.22 2.09 -22.93
CA ALA A 291 2.66 2.99 -23.90
C ALA A 291 3.40 4.33 -23.94
N LEU A 292 3.75 4.86 -22.76
CA LEU A 292 4.53 6.08 -22.63
C LEU A 292 5.95 5.90 -23.23
N ALA A 293 6.61 4.78 -22.97
CA ALA A 293 7.92 4.49 -23.56
C ALA A 293 7.88 4.40 -25.08
N ARG A 294 6.85 3.78 -25.64
CA ARG A 294 6.62 3.70 -27.11
C ARG A 294 6.26 5.02 -27.75
N SER A 295 5.83 6.02 -26.96
CA SER A 295 5.56 7.37 -27.44
C SER A 295 6.83 8.15 -27.81
N PHE A 296 8.02 7.70 -27.39
CA PHE A 296 9.29 8.28 -27.76
C PHE A 296 9.93 7.59 -28.96
N PRO A 297 10.84 8.29 -29.70
CA PRO A 297 11.56 7.67 -30.82
C PRO A 297 12.27 6.40 -30.40
N ARG A 298 12.25 5.39 -31.29
CA ARG A 298 13.05 4.17 -31.11
C ARG A 298 14.54 4.54 -31.20
N ALA A 299 15.26 4.37 -30.10
CA ALA A 299 16.70 4.20 -30.18
C ALA A 299 17.01 2.74 -30.43
N ALA A 300 18.12 2.44 -31.13
CA ALA A 300 18.65 1.11 -31.18
C ALA A 300 18.71 0.53 -29.75
N PRO A 301 18.39 -0.76 -29.54
CA PRO A 301 18.41 -1.36 -28.22
C PRO A 301 19.86 -1.48 -27.71
N THR A 302 20.42 -0.36 -27.31
CA THR A 302 21.65 -0.36 -26.52
C THR A 302 21.27 -0.80 -25.13
N VAL A 303 21.54 -2.05 -24.79
CA VAL A 303 21.53 -2.50 -23.40
C VAL A 303 22.53 -1.62 -22.69
N ALA A 304 22.07 -0.76 -21.77
CA ALA A 304 22.96 0.00 -20.91
C ALA A 304 23.90 -1.01 -20.25
N PRO A 305 25.23 -0.87 -20.40
CA PRO A 305 26.14 -1.84 -19.82
C PRO A 305 25.87 -1.89 -18.31
N ARG A 306 25.80 -3.08 -17.74
CA ARG A 306 25.54 -3.28 -16.27
C ARG A 306 26.46 -2.39 -15.41
N ARG A 307 27.61 -2.02 -15.96
CA ARG A 307 28.59 -1.10 -15.34
C ARG A 307 28.08 0.33 -15.12
N GLU A 308 27.10 0.81 -15.89
CA GLU A 308 26.52 2.15 -15.74
C GLU A 308 25.32 2.17 -14.77
N LEU A 309 24.60 1.05 -14.65
CA LEU A 309 23.46 0.94 -13.74
C LEU A 309 23.88 0.86 -12.26
N LEU A 310 25.01 0.17 -11.99
CA LEU A 310 25.49 0.00 -10.62
C LEU A 310 25.86 1.33 -9.93
N PRO A 311 26.72 2.20 -10.53
CA PRO A 311 27.01 3.50 -9.91
C PRO A 311 25.77 4.40 -9.79
N ALA A 312 24.84 4.35 -10.76
CA ALA A 312 23.59 5.11 -10.66
C ALA A 312 22.68 4.60 -9.53
N ALA A 313 22.59 3.28 -9.35
CA ALA A 313 21.83 2.66 -8.25
C ALA A 313 22.50 2.95 -6.89
N VAL A 314 23.82 2.86 -6.80
CA VAL A 314 24.58 3.22 -5.58
C VAL A 314 24.43 4.70 -5.26
N ALA A 315 24.56 5.60 -6.24
CA ALA A 315 24.35 7.04 -6.03
C ALA A 315 22.90 7.34 -5.59
N ALA A 316 21.89 6.70 -6.20
CA ALA A 316 20.50 6.84 -5.80
C ALA A 316 20.28 6.32 -4.37
N LEU A 317 20.86 5.17 -4.02
CA LEU A 317 20.81 4.60 -2.67
C LEU A 317 21.47 5.53 -1.64
N VAL A 318 22.66 6.02 -1.91
CA VAL A 318 23.36 6.98 -1.04
C VAL A 318 22.53 8.24 -0.86
N LEU A 319 21.97 8.80 -1.92
CA LEU A 319 21.12 10.01 -1.88
C LEU A 319 19.79 9.80 -1.16
N LEU A 320 19.28 8.56 -1.08
CA LEU A 320 18.05 8.22 -0.35
C LEU A 320 18.32 7.88 1.12
N VAL A 321 19.39 7.15 1.40
CA VAL A 321 19.70 6.60 2.73
C VAL A 321 20.46 7.61 3.59
N VAL A 322 21.47 8.27 3.06
CA VAL A 322 22.33 9.17 3.86
C VAL A 322 21.56 10.33 4.51
N PRO A 323 20.66 11.06 3.79
CA PRO A 323 19.86 12.09 4.43
C PRO A 323 18.87 11.53 5.46
N GLY A 324 18.32 10.32 5.21
CA GLY A 324 17.45 9.66 6.17
C GLY A 324 18.18 9.34 7.48
N VAL A 325 19.41 8.83 7.38
CA VAL A 325 20.27 8.55 8.54
C VAL A 325 20.73 9.84 9.22
N ALA A 326 21.14 10.85 8.47
CA ALA A 326 21.67 12.11 9.01
C ALA A 326 20.58 13.01 9.63
N LEU A 327 19.32 12.88 9.17
CA LEU A 327 18.19 13.71 9.58
C LEU A 327 17.21 12.97 10.49
N GLY A 328 17.37 11.63 10.64
CA GLY A 328 16.54 10.77 11.48
C GLY A 328 16.92 10.89 12.94
N GLY A 329 16.31 11.85 13.64
CA GLY A 329 16.18 11.77 15.08
C GLY A 329 15.20 10.65 15.47
N PRO A 330 15.08 10.30 16.76
CA PRO A 330 14.08 9.36 17.23
C PRO A 330 12.69 9.86 16.77
N GLN A 331 12.04 9.07 15.93
CA GLN A 331 10.72 9.45 15.41
C GLN A 331 9.73 9.27 16.56
N ALA A 332 9.23 10.39 17.06
CA ALA A 332 8.12 10.41 17.98
C ALA A 332 6.89 9.78 17.31
N GLY A 333 6.10 9.05 18.08
CA GLY A 333 4.79 8.58 17.63
C GLY A 333 3.86 9.76 17.32
N PRO A 334 2.67 9.48 16.81
CA PRO A 334 1.68 10.51 16.50
C PRO A 334 1.15 11.23 17.75
N LEU A 335 1.32 10.63 18.93
CA LEU A 335 0.87 11.20 20.19
C LEU A 335 1.97 12.03 20.87
N PRO A 336 1.62 13.19 21.46
CA PRO A 336 2.54 13.94 22.29
C PRO A 336 2.99 13.13 23.53
N PRO A 337 4.22 13.34 24.04
CA PRO A 337 4.75 12.59 25.16
C PRO A 337 3.88 12.64 26.43
N THR A 338 3.16 13.74 26.66
CA THR A 338 2.27 13.88 27.83
C THR A 338 1.05 12.99 27.74
N VAL A 339 0.44 12.85 26.55
CA VAL A 339 -0.71 11.97 26.28
C VAL A 339 -0.25 10.53 26.30
N ASP A 340 0.89 10.24 25.68
CA ASP A 340 1.48 8.90 25.63
C ASP A 340 1.83 8.38 27.05
N ALA A 341 2.47 9.22 27.89
CA ALA A 341 2.75 8.89 29.28
C ALA A 341 1.49 8.74 30.15
N ALA A 342 0.41 9.43 29.81
CA ALA A 342 -0.86 9.27 30.52
C ALA A 342 -1.57 7.97 30.13
N LEU A 343 -1.47 7.51 28.88
CA LEU A 343 -1.92 6.19 28.46
C LEU A 343 -1.21 5.06 29.21
N GLU A 344 0.10 5.20 29.46
CA GLU A 344 0.87 4.21 30.21
C GLU A 344 0.38 4.01 31.64
N ARG A 345 -0.30 5.00 32.22
CA ARG A 345 -0.84 4.94 33.60
C ARG A 345 -2.24 4.33 33.66
N LEU A 346 -2.87 4.05 32.52
CA LEU A 346 -4.18 3.42 32.52
C LEU A 346 -4.08 1.98 33.07
N PRO A 347 -5.09 1.53 33.83
CA PRO A 347 -5.16 0.13 34.24
C PRO A 347 -5.15 -0.85 33.08
N ASP A 348 -4.56 -2.01 33.28
CA ASP A 348 -4.56 -3.08 32.28
C ASP A 348 -5.98 -3.47 31.89
N GLY A 349 -6.21 -3.67 30.60
CA GLY A 349 -7.51 -4.02 30.07
C GLY A 349 -8.48 -2.84 29.90
N THR A 350 -8.05 -1.58 30.14
CA THR A 350 -8.88 -0.40 29.92
C THR A 350 -9.34 -0.33 28.47
N THR A 351 -10.67 -0.38 28.26
CA THR A 351 -11.26 -0.21 26.92
C THR A 351 -11.21 1.28 26.52
N THR A 352 -10.54 1.55 25.43
CA THR A 352 -10.21 2.90 24.99
C THR A 352 -10.67 3.15 23.56
N VAL A 353 -11.42 4.24 23.36
CA VAL A 353 -11.64 4.83 22.03
C VAL A 353 -10.36 5.55 21.63
N VAL A 354 -9.83 5.25 20.48
CA VAL A 354 -8.59 5.87 19.97
C VAL A 354 -8.86 6.44 18.59
N ASP A 355 -8.45 7.68 18.35
CA ASP A 355 -8.47 8.27 17.01
C ASP A 355 -7.74 7.35 16.02
N ALA A 356 -8.27 7.26 14.80
CA ALA A 356 -7.76 6.34 13.79
C ALA A 356 -6.25 6.52 13.52
N TYR A 357 -5.76 7.78 13.50
CA TYR A 357 -4.33 8.05 13.27
C TYR A 357 -3.41 7.58 14.40
N ALA A 358 -3.93 7.42 15.61
CA ALA A 358 -3.15 6.99 16.77
C ALA A 358 -3.37 5.51 17.12
N SER A 359 -4.40 4.86 16.55
CA SER A 359 -4.79 3.50 16.95
C SER A 359 -3.67 2.46 16.77
N GLY A 360 -2.97 2.50 15.65
CA GLY A 360 -1.82 1.62 15.39
C GLY A 360 -0.68 1.85 16.40
N TRP A 361 -0.39 3.11 16.72
CA TRP A 361 0.61 3.47 17.74
C TRP A 361 0.24 2.94 19.12
N VAL A 362 -1.00 3.17 19.56
CA VAL A 362 -1.48 2.69 20.87
C VAL A 362 -1.42 1.16 20.95
N LEU A 363 -1.83 0.46 19.91
CA LEU A 363 -1.72 -1.00 19.83
C LEU A 363 -0.27 -1.51 19.93
N TRP A 364 0.69 -0.75 19.38
CA TRP A 364 2.10 -1.12 19.39
C TRP A 364 2.78 -0.80 20.70
N THR A 365 2.59 0.43 21.25
CA THR A 365 3.31 0.93 22.43
C THR A 365 2.62 0.60 23.74
N HIS A 366 1.27 0.52 23.73
CA HIS A 366 0.45 0.26 24.91
C HIS A 366 -0.37 -1.03 24.76
N PRO A 367 0.28 -2.22 24.60
CA PRO A 367 -0.43 -3.47 24.33
C PRO A 367 -1.35 -3.94 25.46
N ARG A 368 -1.29 -3.32 26.63
CA ARG A 368 -2.17 -3.57 27.78
C ARG A 368 -3.51 -2.86 27.68
N VAL A 369 -3.60 -1.80 26.86
CA VAL A 369 -4.83 -1.07 26.59
C VAL A 369 -5.65 -1.81 25.53
N ARG A 370 -6.95 -1.94 25.74
CA ARG A 370 -7.86 -2.56 24.77
C ARG A 370 -8.42 -1.49 23.85
N VAL A 371 -7.97 -1.46 22.61
CA VAL A 371 -8.47 -0.52 21.61
C VAL A 371 -9.87 -0.94 21.16
N LEU A 372 -10.82 -0.01 21.16
CA LEU A 372 -12.20 -0.30 20.77
C LEU A 372 -12.28 -0.69 19.28
N ARG A 373 -11.62 0.10 18.41
CA ARG A 373 -11.54 -0.13 16.96
C ARG A 373 -10.16 0.25 16.44
N ASP A 374 -9.62 -0.53 15.52
CA ASP A 374 -8.37 -0.25 14.79
C ASP A 374 -8.63 0.06 13.30
N LEU A 375 -7.55 0.14 12.50
CA LEU A 375 -7.60 0.52 11.07
C LEU A 375 -7.99 -0.63 10.12
N ARG A 376 -8.14 -1.86 10.59
CA ARG A 376 -8.54 -3.01 9.75
C ARG A 376 -10.02 -2.91 9.39
N ALA A 377 -10.33 -2.46 8.18
CA ALA A 377 -11.73 -2.27 7.75
C ALA A 377 -12.51 -3.60 7.62
N GLU A 378 -11.83 -4.68 7.26
CA GLU A 378 -12.41 -6.00 6.97
C GLU A 378 -12.93 -6.74 8.18
N VAL A 379 -12.46 -6.41 9.39
CA VAL A 379 -12.87 -7.10 10.62
C VAL A 379 -14.15 -6.55 11.24
N TYR A 380 -14.73 -5.51 10.63
CA TYR A 380 -15.95 -4.87 11.11
C TYR A 380 -17.09 -5.01 10.10
N SER A 381 -18.27 -5.39 10.60
CA SER A 381 -19.47 -5.31 9.77
C SER A 381 -19.83 -3.84 9.47
N PRO A 382 -20.59 -3.54 8.40
CA PRO A 382 -21.05 -2.19 8.13
C PRO A 382 -21.84 -1.57 9.30
N ALA A 383 -22.59 -2.39 10.03
CA ALA A 383 -23.35 -1.93 11.19
C ALA A 383 -22.43 -1.50 12.34
N THR A 384 -21.39 -2.31 12.65
CA THR A 384 -20.40 -2.01 13.68
C THR A 384 -19.58 -0.77 13.31
N ALA A 385 -19.18 -0.65 12.04
CA ALA A 385 -18.46 0.51 11.54
C ALA A 385 -19.31 1.79 11.69
N ALA A 386 -20.60 1.76 11.31
CA ALA A 386 -21.50 2.88 11.42
C ALA A 386 -21.75 3.27 12.88
N ALA A 387 -21.96 2.31 13.78
CA ALA A 387 -22.15 2.57 15.21
C ALA A 387 -20.90 3.23 15.85
N TYR A 388 -19.70 2.83 15.44
CA TYR A 388 -18.47 3.49 15.89
C TYR A 388 -18.34 4.92 15.33
N GLU A 389 -18.75 5.17 14.08
CA GLU A 389 -18.79 6.51 13.51
C GLU A 389 -19.80 7.40 14.25
N ASP A 390 -20.94 6.84 14.67
CA ASP A 390 -21.93 7.55 15.48
C ASP A 390 -21.37 7.92 16.86
N LEU A 391 -20.62 7.02 17.49
CA LEU A 391 -19.89 7.29 18.73
C LEU A 391 -18.90 8.44 18.57
N THR A 392 -18.01 8.37 17.59
CA THR A 392 -16.95 9.38 17.39
C THR A 392 -17.50 10.73 16.94
N ALA A 393 -18.62 10.74 16.22
CA ALA A 393 -19.35 11.94 15.84
C ALA A 393 -20.24 12.49 16.98
N ALA A 394 -20.24 11.84 18.15
CA ALA A 394 -21.09 12.19 19.30
C ALA A 394 -22.57 12.29 18.94
N ARG A 395 -23.08 11.41 18.06
CA ARG A 395 -24.50 11.38 17.68
C ARG A 395 -25.38 10.91 18.85
N PRO A 396 -26.69 11.22 18.86
CA PRO A 396 -27.59 10.81 19.93
C PRO A 396 -27.46 9.29 20.21
N GLY A 397 -27.30 8.93 21.51
CA GLY A 397 -27.08 7.55 21.94
C GLY A 397 -25.61 7.16 22.16
N TRP A 398 -24.63 8.00 21.82
CA TRP A 398 -23.21 7.71 22.03
C TRP A 398 -22.86 7.34 23.49
N PRO A 399 -23.46 7.96 24.57
CA PRO A 399 -23.13 7.57 25.94
C PRO A 399 -23.54 6.13 26.24
N ALA A 400 -24.76 5.74 25.82
CA ALA A 400 -25.25 4.37 26.00
C ALA A 400 -24.39 3.35 25.23
N TYR A 401 -23.92 3.72 24.05
CA TYR A 401 -22.98 2.87 23.27
C TYR A 401 -21.64 2.73 23.99
N ALA A 402 -21.09 3.83 24.52
CA ALA A 402 -19.86 3.80 25.29
C ALA A 402 -20.00 2.95 26.57
N ASP A 403 -21.17 3.03 27.25
CA ASP A 403 -21.49 2.22 28.42
C ASP A 403 -21.59 0.73 28.07
N ALA A 404 -22.28 0.39 26.99
CA ALA A 404 -22.45 -0.99 26.54
C ALA A 404 -21.12 -1.69 26.22
N HIS A 405 -20.12 -0.93 25.83
CA HIS A 405 -18.77 -1.47 25.52
C HIS A 405 -17.73 -1.19 26.61
N ASP A 406 -18.16 -0.76 27.80
CA ASP A 406 -17.31 -0.45 28.96
C ASP A 406 -16.14 0.48 28.59
N VAL A 407 -16.42 1.53 27.79
CA VAL A 407 -15.42 2.53 27.42
C VAL A 407 -15.02 3.32 28.66
N ARG A 408 -13.73 3.28 29.01
CA ARG A 408 -13.15 3.94 30.19
C ARG A 408 -12.19 5.06 29.84
N ALA A 409 -11.66 5.08 28.64
CA ALA A 409 -10.76 6.14 28.17
C ALA A 409 -11.05 6.51 26.72
N VAL A 410 -10.70 7.74 26.35
CA VAL A 410 -10.84 8.26 24.97
C VAL A 410 -9.61 9.09 24.63
N VAL A 411 -8.87 8.70 23.58
CA VAL A 411 -7.76 9.46 23.00
C VAL A 411 -8.24 10.03 21.67
N ILE A 412 -8.37 11.32 21.60
CA ILE A 412 -8.98 12.01 20.45
C ILE A 412 -8.32 13.36 20.18
N ARG A 413 -8.49 13.89 18.98
CA ARG A 413 -8.06 15.25 18.68
C ARG A 413 -8.93 16.27 19.40
N ALA A 414 -8.31 17.29 19.95
CA ALA A 414 -9.01 18.41 20.60
C ALA A 414 -9.91 19.13 19.60
N GLY A 415 -11.14 19.42 20.02
CA GLY A 415 -12.14 20.06 19.18
C GLY A 415 -12.93 19.12 18.26
N GLU A 416 -12.65 17.83 18.23
CA GLU A 416 -13.50 16.84 17.56
C GLU A 416 -14.88 16.74 18.25
N PRO A 417 -15.93 16.26 17.55
CA PRO A 417 -17.27 16.18 18.13
C PRO A 417 -17.33 15.45 19.47
N LEU A 418 -16.67 14.31 19.60
CA LEU A 418 -16.64 13.53 20.84
C LEU A 418 -15.86 14.24 21.95
N ASP A 419 -14.75 14.95 21.64
CA ASP A 419 -14.02 15.76 22.63
C ASP A 419 -14.93 16.84 23.27
N ARG A 420 -15.69 17.57 22.43
CA ARG A 420 -16.66 18.58 22.88
C ARG A 420 -17.80 17.98 23.70
N ALA A 421 -18.29 16.81 23.29
CA ALA A 421 -19.38 16.14 23.99
C ALA A 421 -18.92 15.65 25.37
N LEU A 422 -17.72 15.11 25.49
CA LEU A 422 -17.13 14.67 26.76
C LEU A 422 -16.95 15.83 27.73
N ALA A 423 -16.54 17.01 27.24
CA ALA A 423 -16.40 18.20 28.07
C ALA A 423 -17.73 18.68 28.70
N GLY A 424 -18.86 18.40 28.04
CA GLY A 424 -20.21 18.74 28.52
C GLY A 424 -20.90 17.61 29.27
N THR A 425 -20.30 16.43 29.39
CA THR A 425 -20.93 15.24 29.98
C THR A 425 -20.30 14.92 31.33
N GLY A 426 -21.10 14.83 32.38
CA GLY A 426 -20.63 14.44 33.71
C GLY A 426 -20.03 13.02 33.71
N GLY A 427 -19.10 12.76 34.64
CA GLY A 427 -18.45 11.47 34.79
C GLY A 427 -17.24 11.24 33.85
N TRP A 428 -16.82 12.28 33.11
CA TRP A 428 -15.58 12.25 32.32
C TRP A 428 -14.64 13.37 32.77
N ALA A 429 -13.35 13.07 32.86
CA ALA A 429 -12.30 14.03 33.20
C ALA A 429 -11.25 14.05 32.11
N ARG A 430 -10.82 15.23 31.70
CA ARG A 430 -9.70 15.41 30.78
C ARG A 430 -8.39 15.27 31.57
N THR A 431 -7.77 14.11 31.53
CA THR A 431 -6.62 13.75 32.35
C THR A 431 -5.27 14.11 31.73
N ALA A 432 -5.22 14.29 30.42
CA ALA A 432 -4.07 14.85 29.72
C ALA A 432 -4.52 15.63 28.49
N ALA A 433 -3.76 16.67 28.16
CA ALA A 433 -3.93 17.43 26.91
C ALA A 433 -2.57 18.02 26.50
N ASP A 434 -2.25 17.92 25.22
CA ASP A 434 -1.05 18.53 24.65
C ASP A 434 -1.22 18.70 23.13
N GLY A 435 -0.95 19.92 22.63
CA GLY A 435 -1.20 20.28 21.25
C GLY A 435 -2.66 19.99 20.84
N ASP A 436 -2.81 19.26 19.75
CA ASP A 436 -4.11 18.90 19.19
C ASP A 436 -4.71 17.61 19.81
N TRP A 437 -4.17 17.09 20.92
CA TRP A 437 -4.60 15.82 21.49
C TRP A 437 -5.12 15.93 22.91
N ALA A 438 -6.10 15.11 23.23
CA ALA A 438 -6.68 14.98 24.55
C ALA A 438 -6.85 13.51 24.93
N LEU A 439 -6.57 13.20 26.19
CA LEU A 439 -6.98 11.95 26.85
C LEU A 439 -8.07 12.28 27.86
N TRP A 440 -9.19 11.63 27.71
CA TRP A 440 -10.29 11.63 28.66
C TRP A 440 -10.35 10.30 29.39
N THR A 441 -10.61 10.30 30.68
CA THR A 441 -10.87 9.10 31.48
C THR A 441 -12.20 9.24 32.19
N ARG A 442 -12.87 8.11 32.38
CA ARG A 442 -14.08 8.06 33.17
C ARG A 442 -13.74 8.25 34.65
N ALA A 443 -14.43 9.17 35.33
CA ALA A 443 -14.35 9.31 36.77
C ALA A 443 -14.87 8.00 37.40
N GLY A 444 -14.09 7.44 38.33
CA GLY A 444 -14.41 6.18 39.00
C GLY A 444 -15.65 6.31 39.90
#